data_ddd774f1f6c733f85a89ef96efef9952
#
_entry.id   ddd774f1f6c733f85a89ef96efef9952
#
_cell.length_a   1.000
_cell.length_b   1.000
_cell.length_c   1.000
_cell.angle_alpha   90.00
_cell.angle_beta   90.00
_cell.angle_gamma   90.00
#
_symmetry.space_group_name_H-M   'P 1'
#
loop_
_entity.id
_entity.type
_entity.pdbx_description
1 polymer ?
#
loop_
_entity_poly.entity_id
_entity_poly.type
_entity_poly.pdbx_seq_one_letter_code
_entity_poly.pdbx_strand_id
1 'polypeptide(L)'
;MNTLIGMVVRTDGPQVTVRDGQAGEWRCVLRGRLRQELNGTTSPVAVGDRVEVDVVGPQEGAVRKVLPRQAQLVRRAPRDKSAPEQVLAANLDVAVIVVACPPRPTVIDRFLAIATRGAPAVAVCANKVDLADPLRVDGILEPYRLAAIPVLATSAVTGEGVERLREVIDGRLVAFLGPSGAGKSSLINALDPSLHLRISGLARSGRGSHTTNWAAVFPVGSALVVDTPGLREVGFVGSEAADAAGELFPEIASLAGGCRFRDCSHTHEPECAVKAALDAGGLDPAAYRRFTRLARSGRL
;
A
#
# COMPACT_ATOMS: atom_id res chain seq x y z
N MET A 1 25.12 -19.84 -20.18
CA MET A 1 24.39 -19.98 -18.89
C MET A 1 22.92 -19.70 -19.22
N ASN A 2 22.04 -20.59 -18.82
CA ASN A 2 20.59 -20.39 -19.03
C ASN A 2 20.10 -19.33 -18.03
N THR A 3 19.47 -18.28 -18.54
CA THR A 3 18.95 -17.19 -17.70
C THR A 3 17.44 -17.11 -17.86
N LEU A 4 16.70 -16.89 -16.78
CA LEU A 4 15.28 -16.66 -16.81
C LEU A 4 14.94 -15.31 -16.16
N ILE A 5 13.81 -14.75 -16.53
CA ILE A 5 13.19 -13.60 -15.86
C ILE A 5 11.95 -14.08 -15.12
N GLY A 6 11.83 -13.69 -13.85
CA GLY A 6 10.67 -14.03 -13.04
C GLY A 6 10.36 -12.96 -12.00
N MET A 7 9.27 -13.17 -11.28
CA MET A 7 8.81 -12.32 -10.19
C MET A 7 9.12 -12.98 -8.84
N VAL A 8 9.66 -12.21 -7.90
CA VAL A 8 9.86 -12.65 -6.53
C VAL A 8 8.52 -12.79 -5.84
N VAL A 9 8.16 -14.02 -5.47
CA VAL A 9 6.90 -14.34 -4.78
C VAL A 9 7.08 -14.61 -3.31
N ARG A 10 8.32 -14.82 -2.85
CA ARG A 10 8.62 -15.00 -1.43
C ARG A 10 10.05 -14.55 -1.12
N THR A 11 10.22 -13.92 0.04
CA THR A 11 11.53 -13.58 0.59
C THR A 11 11.67 -14.21 1.97
N ASP A 12 12.78 -14.90 2.24
CA ASP A 12 13.10 -15.54 3.51
C ASP A 12 14.59 -15.35 3.80
N GLY A 13 14.92 -14.18 4.33
CA GLY A 13 16.33 -13.78 4.52
C GLY A 13 17.11 -13.76 3.20
N PRO A 14 18.19 -14.58 3.08
CA PRO A 14 19.01 -14.64 1.88
C PRO A 14 18.41 -15.49 0.75
N GLN A 15 17.33 -16.22 1.02
CA GLN A 15 16.64 -17.06 0.05
C GLN A 15 15.39 -16.34 -0.48
N VAL A 16 15.14 -16.51 -1.76
CA VAL A 16 13.93 -15.98 -2.41
C VAL A 16 13.32 -17.06 -3.30
N THR A 17 12.00 -17.06 -3.39
CA THR A 17 11.30 -17.87 -4.40
C THR A 17 10.91 -16.96 -5.55
N VAL A 18 11.28 -17.35 -6.75
CA VAL A 18 10.99 -16.64 -7.99
C VAL A 18 10.00 -17.46 -8.81
N ARG A 19 8.91 -16.84 -9.26
CA ARG A 19 7.95 -17.45 -10.20
C ARG A 19 8.25 -16.96 -11.60
N ASP A 20 8.43 -17.88 -12.54
CA ASP A 20 8.64 -17.59 -13.97
C ASP A 20 7.31 -17.36 -14.71
N GLY A 21 7.40 -17.02 -16.02
CA GLY A 21 6.21 -16.78 -16.86
C GLY A 21 5.37 -18.02 -17.15
N GLN A 22 5.84 -19.22 -16.78
CA GLN A 22 5.12 -20.50 -16.94
C GLN A 22 4.57 -20.99 -15.57
N ALA A 23 4.55 -20.12 -14.57
CA ALA A 23 4.15 -20.40 -13.18
C ALA A 23 5.04 -21.43 -12.46
N GLY A 24 6.22 -21.72 -12.99
CA GLY A 24 7.26 -22.52 -12.32
C GLY A 24 7.87 -21.73 -11.14
N GLU A 25 8.07 -22.40 -10.01
CA GLU A 25 8.72 -21.78 -8.84
C GLU A 25 10.18 -22.23 -8.73
N TRP A 26 11.06 -21.25 -8.57
CA TRP A 26 12.51 -21.40 -8.50
C TRP A 26 13.01 -20.98 -7.12
N ARG A 27 13.76 -21.85 -6.44
CA ARG A 27 14.47 -21.49 -5.21
C ARG A 27 15.77 -20.80 -5.59
N CYS A 28 15.91 -19.54 -5.19
CA CYS A 28 17.02 -18.72 -5.59
C CYS A 28 17.78 -18.17 -4.37
N VAL A 29 19.09 -18.00 -4.54
CA VAL A 29 19.94 -17.28 -3.60
C VAL A 29 20.34 -15.92 -4.18
N LEU A 30 20.57 -14.93 -3.33
CA LEU A 30 21.07 -13.63 -3.78
C LEU A 30 22.60 -13.67 -3.94
N ARG A 31 23.12 -13.23 -5.09
CA ARG A 31 24.56 -13.06 -5.29
C ARG A 31 25.10 -11.95 -4.38
N GLY A 32 26.35 -12.11 -3.90
CA GLY A 32 26.98 -11.20 -2.95
C GLY A 32 27.00 -9.72 -3.37
N ARG A 33 27.16 -9.44 -4.68
CA ARG A 33 27.08 -8.08 -5.24
C ARG A 33 25.73 -7.38 -4.99
N LEU A 34 24.61 -8.09 -5.09
CA LEU A 34 23.28 -7.53 -4.83
C LEU A 34 23.14 -6.98 -3.40
N ARG A 35 23.87 -7.56 -2.43
CA ARG A 35 23.91 -7.07 -1.05
C ARG A 35 24.74 -5.80 -0.88
N GLN A 36 25.70 -5.54 -1.79
CA GLN A 36 26.61 -4.39 -1.71
C GLN A 36 26.08 -3.18 -2.49
N GLU A 37 25.25 -3.38 -3.53
CA GLU A 37 24.77 -2.32 -4.42
C GLU A 37 23.57 -1.54 -3.86
N LEU A 38 22.98 -1.97 -2.74
CA LEU A 38 21.79 -1.34 -2.17
C LEU A 38 22.14 -0.40 -1.03
N ASN A 39 22.65 0.77 -1.43
CA ASN A 39 22.81 1.90 -0.52
C ASN A 39 21.42 2.35 -0.02
N GLY A 40 21.16 2.16 1.27
CA GLY A 40 20.03 2.76 1.98
C GLY A 40 18.78 1.91 2.15
N THR A 41 18.73 0.67 1.68
CA THR A 41 17.59 -0.25 1.90
C THR A 41 17.99 -1.47 2.74
N THR A 42 17.07 -1.93 3.60
CA THR A 42 17.32 -3.09 4.47
C THR A 42 17.22 -4.43 3.74
N SER A 43 16.58 -4.47 2.59
CA SER A 43 16.46 -5.67 1.75
C SER A 43 16.72 -5.34 0.28
N PRO A 44 17.66 -6.05 -0.36
CA PRO A 44 17.96 -5.86 -1.78
C PRO A 44 16.82 -6.27 -2.70
N VAL A 45 15.97 -7.15 -2.23
CA VAL A 45 14.90 -7.76 -3.01
C VAL A 45 13.62 -7.76 -2.18
N ALA A 46 12.53 -7.38 -2.79
CA ALA A 46 11.19 -7.40 -2.20
C ALA A 46 10.26 -8.30 -3.02
N VAL A 47 9.15 -8.72 -2.43
CA VAL A 47 8.09 -9.41 -3.17
C VAL A 47 7.54 -8.49 -4.26
N GLY A 48 7.24 -9.05 -5.44
CA GLY A 48 6.85 -8.30 -6.62
C GLY A 48 8.02 -7.81 -7.49
N ASP A 49 9.27 -7.88 -7.03
CA ASP A 49 10.42 -7.55 -7.87
C ASP A 49 10.52 -8.48 -9.07
N ARG A 50 10.79 -7.89 -10.23
CA ARG A 50 11.22 -8.65 -11.41
C ARG A 50 12.73 -8.84 -11.36
N VAL A 51 13.19 -10.06 -11.54
CA VAL A 51 14.59 -10.42 -11.39
C VAL A 51 15.10 -11.28 -12.55
N GLU A 52 16.37 -11.08 -12.88
CA GLU A 52 17.12 -12.00 -13.74
C GLU A 52 17.78 -13.06 -12.87
N VAL A 53 17.56 -14.32 -13.20
CA VAL A 53 18.07 -15.48 -12.47
C VAL A 53 18.96 -16.31 -13.38
N ASP A 54 20.16 -16.61 -12.92
CA ASP A 54 21.02 -17.62 -13.54
C ASP A 54 20.58 -18.98 -13.03
N VAL A 55 20.20 -19.87 -13.94
CA VAL A 55 19.82 -21.26 -13.62
C VAL A 55 21.06 -22.04 -13.22
N VAL A 56 21.03 -22.65 -12.02
CA VAL A 56 22.16 -23.45 -11.50
C VAL A 56 21.80 -24.92 -11.33
N GLY A 57 20.52 -25.28 -11.35
CA GLY A 57 20.01 -26.64 -11.23
C GLY A 57 18.53 -26.75 -11.49
N PRO A 58 17.92 -27.93 -11.36
CA PRO A 58 16.47 -28.11 -11.49
C PRO A 58 15.71 -27.28 -10.46
N GLN A 59 14.97 -26.26 -10.91
CA GLN A 59 14.25 -25.30 -10.05
C GLN A 59 15.12 -24.57 -9.02
N GLU A 60 16.43 -24.46 -9.29
CA GLU A 60 17.38 -23.73 -8.48
C GLU A 60 18.09 -22.65 -9.30
N GLY A 61 18.30 -21.49 -8.68
CA GLY A 61 18.89 -20.34 -9.35
C GLY A 61 19.62 -19.39 -8.42
N ALA A 62 20.31 -18.44 -9.04
CA ALA A 62 20.96 -17.34 -8.37
C ALA A 62 20.45 -16.00 -8.97
N VAL A 63 19.87 -15.14 -8.14
CA VAL A 63 19.45 -13.81 -8.59
C VAL A 63 20.68 -13.00 -8.95
N ARG A 64 20.77 -12.65 -10.23
CA ARG A 64 21.88 -11.87 -10.78
C ARG A 64 21.60 -10.37 -10.70
N LYS A 65 20.36 -9.97 -10.97
CA LYS A 65 19.96 -8.57 -11.06
C LYS A 65 18.49 -8.40 -10.69
N VAL A 66 18.19 -7.30 -9.99
CA VAL A 66 16.82 -6.78 -9.84
C VAL A 66 16.58 -5.80 -10.97
N LEU A 67 15.48 -5.97 -11.70
CA LEU A 67 15.09 -5.07 -12.78
C LEU A 67 14.49 -3.77 -12.20
N PRO A 68 14.49 -2.67 -12.96
CA PRO A 68 13.94 -1.40 -12.50
C PRO A 68 12.50 -1.57 -12.01
N ARG A 69 12.22 -1.05 -10.82
CA ARG A 69 10.89 -1.00 -10.24
C ARG A 69 10.07 0.10 -10.89
N GLN A 70 8.84 -0.18 -11.25
CA GLN A 70 7.88 0.83 -11.73
C GLN A 70 7.18 1.53 -10.56
N ALA A 71 6.94 0.79 -9.48
CA ALA A 71 6.36 1.29 -8.24
C ALA A 71 6.94 0.51 -7.05
N GLN A 72 7.00 1.15 -5.89
CA GLN A 72 7.45 0.48 -4.67
C GLN A 72 6.74 1.03 -3.44
N LEU A 73 6.22 0.13 -2.63
CA LEU A 73 5.67 0.45 -1.33
C LEU A 73 6.79 0.38 -0.29
N VAL A 74 7.11 1.51 0.32
CA VAL A 74 8.21 1.63 1.27
C VAL A 74 7.72 1.93 2.67
N ARG A 75 8.49 1.49 3.66
CA ARG A 75 8.35 1.83 5.06
C ARG A 75 9.65 2.42 5.59
N ARG A 76 9.55 3.52 6.31
CA ARG A 76 10.65 4.08 7.11
C ARG A 76 10.50 3.69 8.58
N ALA A 77 11.63 3.56 9.28
CA ALA A 77 11.60 3.33 10.72
C ALA A 77 11.06 4.57 11.45
N PRO A 78 10.09 4.45 12.38
CA PRO A 78 9.35 5.59 12.95
C PRO A 78 10.19 6.61 13.73
N ARG A 79 11.42 6.30 14.14
CA ARG A 79 12.23 7.14 15.05
C ARG A 79 13.62 7.49 14.52
N ASP A 80 14.02 6.97 13.38
CA ASP A 80 15.36 7.20 12.85
C ASP A 80 15.29 7.64 11.39
N LYS A 81 15.48 8.95 11.16
CA LYS A 81 15.53 9.53 9.81
C LYS A 81 16.73 9.05 8.99
N SER A 82 17.75 8.47 9.63
CA SER A 82 18.92 7.89 8.99
C SER A 82 18.75 6.39 8.71
N ALA A 83 17.68 5.76 9.24
CA ALA A 83 17.42 4.36 8.97
C ALA A 83 17.08 4.15 7.49
N PRO A 84 17.65 3.11 6.88
CA PRO A 84 17.37 2.81 5.48
C PRO A 84 15.89 2.48 5.26
N GLU A 85 15.34 2.94 4.15
CA GLU A 85 13.98 2.61 3.72
C GLU A 85 13.85 1.10 3.48
N GLN A 86 12.80 0.50 4.02
CA GLN A 86 12.45 -0.89 3.74
C GLN A 86 11.40 -0.95 2.64
N VAL A 87 11.74 -1.58 1.52
CA VAL A 87 10.77 -1.89 0.48
C VAL A 87 9.93 -3.08 0.93
N LEU A 88 8.64 -2.88 1.11
CA LEU A 88 7.68 -3.89 1.54
C LEU A 88 7.16 -4.72 0.36
N ALA A 89 6.89 -4.05 -0.77
CA ALA A 89 6.46 -4.67 -2.01
C ALA A 89 6.88 -3.80 -3.20
N ALA A 90 7.10 -4.41 -4.35
CA ALA A 90 7.44 -3.74 -5.59
C ALA A 90 6.43 -4.09 -6.69
N ASN A 91 6.31 -3.21 -7.67
CA ASN A 91 5.54 -3.42 -8.90
C ASN A 91 4.08 -3.84 -8.66
N LEU A 92 3.45 -3.29 -7.60
CA LEU A 92 2.03 -3.49 -7.37
C LEU A 92 1.24 -2.89 -8.54
N ASP A 93 0.19 -3.59 -8.99
CA ASP A 93 -0.75 -3.06 -9.97
C ASP A 93 -1.84 -2.22 -9.31
N VAL A 94 -2.27 -2.62 -8.12
CA VAL A 94 -3.30 -1.90 -7.36
C VAL A 94 -3.08 -2.02 -5.84
N ALA A 95 -3.36 -0.95 -5.12
CA ALA A 95 -3.47 -0.95 -3.67
C ALA A 95 -4.93 -0.74 -3.24
N VAL A 96 -5.49 -1.69 -2.51
CA VAL A 96 -6.85 -1.63 -1.97
C VAL A 96 -6.81 -1.18 -0.53
N ILE A 97 -7.37 0.01 -0.26
CA ILE A 97 -7.43 0.59 1.09
C ILE A 97 -8.71 0.13 1.76
N VAL A 98 -8.59 -0.75 2.73
CA VAL A 98 -9.74 -1.29 3.48
C VAL A 98 -9.94 -0.52 4.77
N VAL A 99 -11.13 0.03 4.94
CA VAL A 99 -11.58 0.72 6.16
C VAL A 99 -12.89 0.13 6.66
N ALA A 100 -13.07 0.02 7.98
CA ALA A 100 -14.33 -0.43 8.55
C ALA A 100 -15.37 0.71 8.55
N CYS A 101 -16.63 0.40 8.31
CA CYS A 101 -17.75 1.34 8.42
C CYS A 101 -18.16 1.59 9.88
N PRO A 102 -18.56 2.84 10.21
CA PRO A 102 -18.49 4.04 9.36
C PRO A 102 -17.04 4.51 9.17
N PRO A 103 -16.62 4.77 7.91
CA PRO A 103 -15.24 5.09 7.61
C PRO A 103 -14.84 6.46 8.16
N ARG A 104 -13.57 6.62 8.51
CA ARG A 104 -12.99 7.89 8.94
C ARG A 104 -12.17 8.50 7.80
N PRO A 105 -12.51 9.70 7.28
CA PRO A 105 -11.78 10.33 6.19
C PRO A 105 -10.27 10.45 6.44
N THR A 106 -9.86 10.78 7.68
CA THR A 106 -8.43 10.85 8.05
C THR A 106 -7.68 9.54 7.86
N VAL A 107 -8.35 8.41 8.10
CA VAL A 107 -7.75 7.08 7.92
C VAL A 107 -7.63 6.79 6.42
N ILE A 108 -8.68 7.08 5.64
CA ILE A 108 -8.67 6.92 4.19
C ILE A 108 -7.54 7.76 3.59
N ASP A 109 -7.50 9.07 3.89
CA ASP A 109 -6.51 10.00 3.33
C ASP A 109 -5.08 9.57 3.64
N ARG A 110 -4.82 9.11 4.87
CA ARG A 110 -3.52 8.59 5.28
C ARG A 110 -3.10 7.39 4.44
N PHE A 111 -3.97 6.42 4.26
CA PHE A 111 -3.64 5.22 3.47
C PHE A 111 -3.61 5.52 1.97
N LEU A 112 -4.42 6.45 1.45
CA LEU A 112 -4.34 6.91 0.07
C LEU A 112 -2.97 7.49 -0.24
N ALA A 113 -2.50 8.40 0.59
CA ALA A 113 -1.20 9.04 0.38
C ALA A 113 -0.01 8.06 0.42
N ILE A 114 -0.15 6.95 1.14
CA ILE A 114 0.84 5.85 1.11
C ILE A 114 0.68 5.01 -0.16
N ALA A 115 -0.56 4.68 -0.50
CA ALA A 115 -0.90 3.79 -1.60
C ALA A 115 -0.54 4.38 -2.97
N THR A 116 -0.80 5.68 -3.18
CA THR A 116 -0.50 6.38 -4.44
C THR A 116 1.00 6.44 -4.77
N ARG A 117 1.86 6.36 -3.77
CA ARG A 117 3.31 6.24 -3.96
C ARG A 117 3.74 4.81 -4.28
N GLY A 118 2.98 3.81 -3.85
CA GLY A 118 3.33 2.39 -3.93
C GLY A 118 2.67 1.62 -5.06
N ALA A 119 1.64 2.18 -5.69
CA ALA A 119 0.90 1.51 -6.77
C ALA A 119 0.34 2.53 -7.77
N PRO A 120 0.30 2.20 -9.08
CA PRO A 120 -0.26 3.07 -10.12
C PRO A 120 -1.79 3.22 -10.03
N ALA A 121 -2.47 2.28 -9.40
CA ALA A 121 -3.90 2.34 -9.15
C ALA A 121 -4.21 2.13 -7.67
N VAL A 122 -5.22 2.85 -7.18
CA VAL A 122 -5.72 2.73 -5.81
C VAL A 122 -7.23 2.56 -5.81
N ALA A 123 -7.76 1.85 -4.81
CA ALA A 123 -9.19 1.74 -4.57
C ALA A 123 -9.48 1.86 -3.07
N VAL A 124 -10.59 2.49 -2.70
CA VAL A 124 -11.08 2.55 -1.32
C VAL A 124 -12.18 1.51 -1.15
N CYS A 125 -12.00 0.60 -0.20
CA CYS A 125 -12.95 -0.45 0.15
C CYS A 125 -13.51 -0.18 1.55
N ALA A 126 -14.72 0.34 1.64
CA ALA A 126 -15.47 0.50 2.87
C ALA A 126 -16.12 -0.83 3.23
N ASN A 127 -15.52 -1.55 4.19
CA ASN A 127 -15.96 -2.86 4.62
C ASN A 127 -16.84 -2.79 5.87
N LYS A 128 -17.62 -3.84 6.12
CA LYS A 128 -18.59 -3.95 7.22
C LYS A 128 -19.76 -2.97 7.05
N VAL A 129 -20.23 -2.79 5.81
CA VAL A 129 -21.38 -1.91 5.53
C VAL A 129 -22.67 -2.40 6.19
N ASP A 130 -22.75 -3.69 6.47
CA ASP A 130 -23.81 -4.32 7.25
C ASP A 130 -23.98 -3.76 8.68
N LEU A 131 -22.99 -3.05 9.20
CA LEU A 131 -22.97 -2.46 10.54
C LEU A 131 -23.20 -0.93 10.54
N ALA A 132 -23.50 -0.29 9.42
CA ALA A 132 -23.56 1.15 9.31
C ALA A 132 -24.75 1.62 8.48
N ASP A 133 -25.21 2.85 8.74
CA ASP A 133 -26.22 3.52 7.92
C ASP A 133 -25.63 3.81 6.51
N PRO A 134 -26.26 3.30 5.44
CA PRO A 134 -25.80 3.49 4.06
C PRO A 134 -25.66 4.96 3.66
N LEU A 135 -26.62 5.81 4.03
CA LEU A 135 -26.61 7.24 3.67
C LEU A 135 -25.43 7.97 4.30
N ARG A 136 -25.10 7.62 5.54
CA ARG A 136 -23.92 8.16 6.24
C ARG A 136 -22.62 7.71 5.59
N VAL A 137 -22.55 6.45 5.20
CA VAL A 137 -21.37 5.89 4.51
C VAL A 137 -21.18 6.58 3.17
N ASP A 138 -22.25 6.72 2.38
CA ASP A 138 -22.20 7.36 1.07
C ASP A 138 -21.75 8.83 1.15
N GLY A 139 -22.30 9.63 2.09
CA GLY A 139 -21.87 11.01 2.29
C GLY A 139 -20.40 11.16 2.66
N ILE A 140 -19.81 10.17 3.39
CA ILE A 140 -18.38 10.19 3.71
C ILE A 140 -17.54 9.83 2.49
N LEU A 141 -18.02 8.93 1.63
CA LEU A 141 -17.26 8.39 0.49
C LEU A 141 -17.39 9.24 -0.78
N GLU A 142 -18.39 10.09 -0.88
CA GLU A 142 -18.66 10.93 -2.05
C GLU A 142 -17.45 11.78 -2.50
N PRO A 143 -16.69 12.45 -1.61
CA PRO A 143 -15.50 13.21 -2.02
C PRO A 143 -14.43 12.38 -2.72
N TYR A 144 -14.37 11.08 -2.44
CA TYR A 144 -13.41 10.17 -3.09
C TYR A 144 -13.89 9.75 -4.47
N ARG A 145 -15.21 9.52 -4.65
CA ARG A 145 -15.83 9.26 -5.95
C ARG A 145 -15.68 10.45 -6.89
N LEU A 146 -15.91 11.67 -6.39
CA LEU A 146 -15.71 12.91 -7.15
C LEU A 146 -14.26 13.12 -7.57
N ALA A 147 -13.30 12.62 -6.78
CA ALA A 147 -11.88 12.58 -7.13
C ALA A 147 -11.51 11.39 -8.06
N ALA A 148 -12.48 10.74 -8.67
CA ALA A 148 -12.33 9.58 -9.55
C ALA A 148 -11.59 8.40 -8.92
N ILE A 149 -11.56 8.29 -7.60
CA ILE A 149 -11.02 7.13 -6.88
C ILE A 149 -12.10 6.05 -6.84
N PRO A 150 -11.84 4.83 -7.31
CA PRO A 150 -12.77 3.72 -7.18
C PRO A 150 -13.12 3.46 -5.71
N VAL A 151 -14.43 3.49 -5.40
CA VAL A 151 -14.97 3.26 -4.05
C VAL A 151 -15.87 2.04 -4.08
N LEU A 152 -15.59 1.10 -3.19
CA LEU A 152 -16.33 -0.15 -3.02
C LEU A 152 -16.96 -0.18 -1.62
N ALA A 153 -18.24 -0.47 -1.56
CA ALA A 153 -18.95 -0.81 -0.33
C ALA A 153 -19.00 -2.35 -0.22
N THR A 154 -18.49 -2.92 0.88
CA THR A 154 -18.36 -4.37 1.04
C THR A 154 -18.76 -4.84 2.43
N SER A 155 -19.25 -6.06 2.51
CA SER A 155 -19.36 -6.83 3.75
C SER A 155 -18.81 -8.24 3.52
N ALA A 156 -17.72 -8.56 4.20
CA ALA A 156 -17.17 -9.91 4.17
C ALA A 156 -18.08 -10.96 4.83
N VAL A 157 -19.08 -10.53 5.59
CA VAL A 157 -20.04 -11.41 6.30
C VAL A 157 -21.23 -11.73 5.40
N THR A 158 -21.80 -10.71 4.74
CA THR A 158 -22.99 -10.88 3.88
C THR A 158 -22.61 -11.21 2.44
N GLY A 159 -21.36 -10.99 2.02
CA GLY A 159 -20.91 -11.13 0.64
C GLY A 159 -21.17 -9.90 -0.23
N GLU A 160 -21.82 -8.86 0.32
CA GLU A 160 -22.10 -7.62 -0.42
C GLU A 160 -20.81 -7.00 -0.97
N GLY A 161 -20.81 -6.62 -2.25
CA GLY A 161 -19.72 -5.95 -2.93
C GLY A 161 -18.45 -6.77 -3.14
N VAL A 162 -18.39 -8.03 -2.68
CA VAL A 162 -17.18 -8.88 -2.78
C VAL A 162 -16.87 -9.21 -4.24
N GLU A 163 -17.90 -9.45 -5.07
CA GLU A 163 -17.69 -9.73 -6.50
C GLU A 163 -17.12 -8.49 -7.23
N ARG A 164 -17.59 -7.31 -6.91
CA ARG A 164 -17.03 -6.07 -7.47
C ARG A 164 -15.60 -5.82 -7.03
N LEU A 165 -15.26 -6.21 -5.81
CA LEU A 165 -13.86 -6.20 -5.35
C LEU A 165 -13.02 -7.20 -6.16
N ARG A 166 -13.57 -8.39 -6.47
CA ARG A 166 -12.91 -9.39 -7.32
C ARG A 166 -12.57 -8.82 -8.69
N GLU A 167 -13.52 -8.15 -9.36
CA GLU A 167 -13.31 -7.48 -10.66
C GLU A 167 -12.17 -6.45 -10.61
N VAL A 168 -12.09 -5.66 -9.52
CA VAL A 168 -11.04 -4.64 -9.35
C VAL A 168 -9.65 -5.25 -9.24
N ILE A 169 -9.53 -6.44 -8.65
CA ILE A 169 -8.22 -7.07 -8.40
C ILE A 169 -7.87 -8.13 -9.45
N ASP A 170 -8.77 -8.47 -10.36
CA ASP A 170 -8.63 -9.57 -11.31
C ASP A 170 -7.34 -9.50 -12.13
N GLY A 171 -6.56 -10.58 -12.13
CA GLY A 171 -5.28 -10.69 -12.83
C GLY A 171 -4.15 -9.76 -12.35
N ARG A 172 -4.29 -9.11 -11.20
CA ARG A 172 -3.39 -8.04 -10.69
C ARG A 172 -2.56 -8.49 -9.49
N LEU A 173 -1.39 -7.85 -9.33
CA LEU A 173 -0.61 -7.91 -8.10
C LEU A 173 -1.12 -6.83 -7.13
N VAL A 174 -1.67 -7.26 -5.99
CA VAL A 174 -2.49 -6.44 -5.11
C VAL A 174 -1.92 -6.37 -3.71
N ALA A 175 -1.93 -5.19 -3.10
CA ALA A 175 -1.74 -5.01 -1.67
C ALA A 175 -3.03 -4.55 -1.00
N PHE A 176 -3.43 -5.21 0.11
CA PHE A 176 -4.51 -4.75 0.96
C PHE A 176 -3.94 -3.92 2.12
N LEU A 177 -4.21 -2.62 2.10
CA LEU A 177 -3.78 -1.66 3.10
C LEU A 177 -4.94 -1.28 4.03
N GLY A 178 -4.63 -0.76 5.21
CA GLY A 178 -5.66 -0.29 6.13
C GLY A 178 -5.40 -0.70 7.57
N PRO A 179 -6.11 -0.11 8.54
CA PRO A 179 -5.89 -0.33 9.95
C PRO A 179 -6.20 -1.78 10.37
N SER A 180 -5.67 -2.17 11.54
CA SER A 180 -6.06 -3.43 12.17
C SER A 180 -7.56 -3.43 12.45
N GLY A 181 -8.21 -4.57 12.28
CA GLY A 181 -9.66 -4.71 12.48
C GLY A 181 -10.54 -4.19 11.33
N ALA A 182 -9.98 -3.62 10.25
CA ALA A 182 -10.75 -3.20 9.08
C ALA A 182 -11.41 -4.37 8.31
N GLY A 183 -10.94 -5.61 8.53
CA GLY A 183 -11.50 -6.80 7.90
C GLY A 183 -10.78 -7.26 6.64
N LYS A 184 -9.50 -6.86 6.44
CA LYS A 184 -8.69 -7.30 5.29
C LYS A 184 -8.66 -8.81 5.12
N SER A 185 -8.30 -9.56 6.17
CA SER A 185 -8.26 -11.03 6.13
C SER A 185 -9.63 -11.64 5.89
N SER A 186 -10.69 -11.05 6.44
CA SER A 186 -12.07 -11.50 6.21
C SER A 186 -12.49 -11.31 4.76
N LEU A 187 -12.13 -10.18 4.14
CA LEU A 187 -12.41 -9.94 2.72
C LEU A 187 -11.62 -10.89 1.83
N ILE A 188 -10.35 -11.14 2.13
CA ILE A 188 -9.54 -12.09 1.36
C ILE A 188 -10.12 -13.50 1.48
N ASN A 189 -10.58 -13.92 2.68
CA ASN A 189 -11.27 -15.20 2.84
C ASN A 189 -12.63 -15.24 2.12
N ALA A 190 -13.34 -14.11 2.01
CA ALA A 190 -14.58 -14.02 1.23
C ALA A 190 -14.32 -14.09 -0.28
N LEU A 191 -13.20 -13.55 -0.75
CA LEU A 191 -12.75 -13.67 -2.13
C LEU A 191 -12.31 -15.10 -2.47
N ASP A 192 -11.63 -15.77 -1.54
CA ASP A 192 -11.19 -17.16 -1.69
C ASP A 192 -11.33 -17.92 -0.36
N PRO A 193 -12.44 -18.64 -0.15
CA PRO A 193 -12.70 -19.40 1.08
C PRO A 193 -11.68 -20.51 1.36
N SER A 194 -10.93 -20.96 0.36
CA SER A 194 -9.94 -22.04 0.52
C SER A 194 -8.69 -21.61 1.31
N LEU A 195 -8.45 -20.30 1.45
CA LEU A 195 -7.24 -19.76 2.07
C LEU A 195 -7.21 -19.89 3.60
N HIS A 196 -8.36 -19.91 4.26
CA HIS A 196 -8.51 -20.03 5.72
C HIS A 196 -7.56 -19.11 6.52
N LEU A 197 -7.41 -17.86 6.08
CA LEU A 197 -6.58 -16.86 6.77
C LEU A 197 -7.17 -16.59 8.17
N ARG A 198 -6.32 -16.57 9.20
CA ARG A 198 -6.77 -16.21 10.55
C ARG A 198 -7.24 -14.75 10.58
N ILE A 199 -8.44 -14.50 11.10
CA ILE A 199 -9.07 -13.17 11.18
C ILE A 199 -8.29 -12.20 12.08
N SER A 200 -7.38 -12.67 12.93
CA SER A 200 -6.53 -11.85 13.80
C SER A 200 -5.14 -11.55 13.26
N GLY A 201 -4.84 -11.98 12.05
CA GLY A 201 -3.53 -11.73 11.39
C GLY A 201 -3.34 -12.66 10.19
N LEU A 202 -2.85 -12.11 9.08
CA LEU A 202 -2.54 -12.84 7.84
C LEU A 202 -1.39 -13.88 8.02
N ALA A 203 -1.36 -14.63 9.11
CA ALA A 203 -0.44 -15.74 9.27
C ALA A 203 -1.18 -17.04 8.97
N ARG A 204 -0.81 -17.73 7.90
CA ARG A 204 -1.21 -19.12 7.66
C ARG A 204 -0.90 -19.96 8.90
N SER A 205 -1.86 -20.79 9.35
CA SER A 205 -1.66 -21.76 10.41
C SER A 205 -0.69 -22.85 9.98
N GLY A 206 0.62 -22.59 10.16
CA GLY A 206 1.69 -23.58 10.03
C GLY A 206 2.63 -23.43 11.21
N ARG A 207 2.57 -24.39 12.14
CA ARG A 207 3.41 -24.61 13.32
C ARG A 207 4.61 -23.65 13.51
N GLY A 208 4.61 -22.89 14.62
CA GLY A 208 5.78 -22.20 15.15
C GLY A 208 5.52 -20.74 15.47
N SER A 209 5.43 -20.42 16.77
CA SER A 209 5.43 -19.07 17.31
C SER A 209 6.86 -18.48 17.18
N HIS A 210 7.24 -18.04 15.99
CA HIS A 210 8.37 -17.14 15.79
C HIS A 210 7.90 -16.00 14.90
N THR A 211 8.28 -14.80 15.25
CA THR A 211 8.05 -13.56 14.49
C THR A 211 8.43 -13.80 13.02
N THR A 212 7.41 -13.95 12.16
CA THR A 212 7.59 -14.34 10.76
C THR A 212 8.14 -13.14 9.99
N ASN A 213 9.46 -13.12 9.77
CA ASN A 213 10.15 -12.07 8.99
C ASN A 213 10.13 -12.33 7.48
N TRP A 214 9.16 -13.09 6.98
CA TRP A 214 9.06 -13.39 5.56
C TRP A 214 7.88 -12.66 4.92
N ALA A 215 8.07 -12.18 3.70
CA ALA A 215 7.03 -11.64 2.84
C ALA A 215 6.67 -12.65 1.76
N ALA A 216 5.39 -12.76 1.42
CA ALA A 216 4.94 -13.67 0.37
C ALA A 216 3.84 -13.06 -0.49
N VAL A 217 3.74 -13.60 -1.69
CA VAL A 217 2.63 -13.40 -2.62
C VAL A 217 1.87 -14.71 -2.71
N PHE A 218 0.55 -14.68 -2.60
CA PHE A 218 -0.29 -15.86 -2.72
C PHE A 218 -1.47 -15.60 -3.68
N PRO A 219 -1.95 -16.62 -4.39
CA PRO A 219 -3.08 -16.46 -5.29
C PRO A 219 -4.39 -16.27 -4.52
N VAL A 220 -5.27 -15.44 -5.07
CA VAL A 220 -6.67 -15.25 -4.66
C VAL A 220 -7.49 -15.20 -5.95
N GLY A 221 -8.05 -16.33 -6.36
CA GLY A 221 -8.58 -16.47 -7.71
C GLY A 221 -7.48 -16.25 -8.77
N SER A 222 -7.70 -15.32 -9.69
CA SER A 222 -6.70 -14.89 -10.70
C SER A 222 -5.72 -13.83 -10.17
N ALA A 223 -6.04 -13.16 -9.07
CA ALA A 223 -5.19 -12.13 -8.47
C ALA A 223 -4.03 -12.73 -7.66
N LEU A 224 -2.98 -11.93 -7.51
CA LEU A 224 -1.85 -12.22 -6.64
C LEU A 224 -1.83 -11.21 -5.49
N VAL A 225 -1.99 -11.68 -4.26
CA VAL A 225 -2.06 -10.82 -3.08
C VAL A 225 -0.75 -10.85 -2.31
N VAL A 226 -0.23 -9.67 -2.00
CA VAL A 226 0.98 -9.48 -1.22
C VAL A 226 0.64 -9.53 0.27
N ASP A 227 1.29 -10.41 1.03
CA ASP A 227 1.29 -10.43 2.50
C ASP A 227 2.70 -10.16 3.02
N THR A 228 2.87 -9.01 3.63
CA THR A 228 4.10 -8.67 4.33
C THR A 228 3.78 -8.20 5.74
N PRO A 229 4.54 -8.60 6.78
CA PRO A 229 4.30 -8.18 8.16
C PRO A 229 4.25 -6.66 8.33
N GLY A 230 5.03 -5.92 7.51
CA GLY A 230 5.11 -4.47 7.56
C GLY A 230 3.91 -3.70 6.98
N LEU A 231 3.08 -4.33 6.13
CA LEU A 231 1.91 -3.67 5.52
C LEU A 231 0.85 -3.22 6.53
N ARG A 232 0.81 -3.83 7.71
CA ARG A 232 -0.14 -3.48 8.78
C ARG A 232 0.24 -2.23 9.55
N GLU A 233 1.53 -1.90 9.54
CA GLU A 233 2.13 -0.81 10.32
C GLU A 233 2.60 0.35 9.44
N VAL A 234 2.21 0.35 8.15
CA VAL A 234 2.56 1.44 7.24
C VAL A 234 1.95 2.73 7.75
N GLY A 235 2.79 3.73 7.97
CA GLY A 235 2.40 5.04 8.50
C GLY A 235 3.43 6.09 8.11
N PHE A 236 3.04 7.34 8.18
CA PHE A 236 3.95 8.46 7.96
C PHE A 236 4.84 8.70 9.16
N VAL A 237 6.06 9.15 8.89
CA VAL A 237 7.02 9.61 9.88
C VAL A 237 7.41 11.06 9.57
N GLY A 238 7.16 11.96 10.52
CA GLY A 238 7.63 13.33 10.42
C GLY A 238 7.03 14.14 9.25
N SER A 239 7.90 14.77 8.43
CA SER A 239 7.51 15.65 7.32
C SER A 239 6.83 14.94 6.14
N GLU A 240 6.90 13.61 6.07
CA GLU A 240 6.29 12.84 4.98
C GLU A 240 4.78 13.04 4.84
N ALA A 241 4.10 13.35 5.95
CA ALA A 241 2.67 13.63 5.93
C ALA A 241 2.33 14.92 5.17
N ALA A 242 3.19 15.94 5.25
CA ALA A 242 3.00 17.19 4.52
C ALA A 242 3.27 17.00 3.01
N ASP A 243 4.33 16.27 2.66
CA ASP A 243 4.65 15.93 1.27
C ASP A 243 3.52 15.10 0.65
N ALA A 244 3.05 14.08 1.39
CA ALA A 244 1.94 13.24 0.98
C ALA A 244 0.61 14.00 0.85
N ALA A 245 0.38 15.00 1.71
CA ALA A 245 -0.77 15.88 1.56
C ALA A 245 -0.67 16.73 0.30
N GLY A 246 0.51 17.24 -0.05
CA GLY A 246 0.75 17.97 -1.29
C GLY A 246 0.50 17.13 -2.54
N GLU A 247 0.92 15.87 -2.54
CA GLU A 247 0.70 14.93 -3.65
C GLU A 247 -0.80 14.56 -3.81
N LEU A 248 -1.51 14.39 -2.69
CA LEU A 248 -2.92 14.01 -2.71
C LEU A 248 -3.86 15.18 -3.05
N PHE A 249 -3.41 16.42 -2.81
CA PHE A 249 -4.16 17.65 -3.05
C PHE A 249 -3.32 18.65 -3.88
N PRO A 250 -3.04 18.34 -5.15
CA PRO A 250 -2.13 19.15 -5.98
C PRO A 250 -2.64 20.57 -6.20
N GLU A 251 -3.95 20.79 -6.19
CA GLU A 251 -4.57 22.12 -6.28
C GLU A 251 -4.18 23.01 -5.08
N ILE A 252 -4.10 22.42 -3.88
CA ILE A 252 -3.67 23.14 -2.67
C ILE A 252 -2.14 23.32 -2.67
N ALA A 253 -1.40 22.30 -3.09
CA ALA A 253 0.06 22.37 -3.17
C ALA A 253 0.52 23.45 -4.15
N SER A 254 -0.18 23.66 -5.28
CA SER A 254 0.15 24.70 -6.24
C SER A 254 0.01 26.12 -5.67
N LEU A 255 -0.93 26.33 -4.76
CA LEU A 255 -1.13 27.61 -4.06
C LEU A 255 -0.11 27.86 -2.94
N ALA A 256 0.45 26.80 -2.38
CA ALA A 256 1.38 26.89 -1.24
C ALA A 256 2.65 27.70 -1.55
N GLY A 257 3.08 27.71 -2.81
CA GLY A 257 4.21 28.53 -3.29
C GLY A 257 3.99 30.05 -3.17
N GLY A 258 2.75 30.51 -3.05
CA GLY A 258 2.37 31.91 -2.85
C GLY A 258 2.31 32.34 -1.39
N CYS A 259 2.55 31.46 -0.42
CA CYS A 259 2.55 31.80 0.99
C CYS A 259 3.79 32.63 1.39
N ARG A 260 3.61 33.56 2.33
CA ARG A 260 4.71 34.36 2.87
C ARG A 260 5.80 33.50 3.55
N PHE A 261 5.42 32.44 4.25
CA PHE A 261 6.32 31.55 4.98
C PHE A 261 6.53 30.23 4.23
N ARG A 262 7.79 29.79 4.10
CA ARG A 262 8.13 28.53 3.41
C ARG A 262 7.64 27.28 4.14
N ASP A 263 7.50 27.36 5.46
CA ASP A 263 7.01 26.31 6.36
C ASP A 263 5.55 26.53 6.79
N CYS A 264 4.78 27.27 5.99
CA CYS A 264 3.39 27.58 6.25
C CYS A 264 2.57 26.32 6.47
N SER A 265 1.88 26.24 7.61
CA SER A 265 0.98 25.11 7.91
C SER A 265 -0.42 25.31 7.29
N HIS A 266 -0.64 26.44 6.64
CA HIS A 266 -1.90 26.88 6.02
C HIS A 266 -3.08 26.94 6.97
N THR A 267 -2.85 27.15 8.27
CA THR A 267 -3.91 27.11 9.28
C THR A 267 -4.10 28.42 10.02
N HIS A 268 -3.02 29.04 10.49
CA HIS A 268 -3.09 30.27 11.31
C HIS A 268 -2.14 31.37 10.83
N GLU A 269 -1.24 31.06 9.92
CA GLU A 269 -0.24 32.01 9.44
C GLU A 269 -0.90 33.17 8.69
N PRO A 270 -0.43 34.42 8.89
CA PRO A 270 -0.88 35.56 8.11
C PRO A 270 -0.34 35.46 6.67
N GLU A 271 -1.04 36.11 5.74
CA GLU A 271 -0.66 36.14 4.31
C GLU A 271 -0.46 34.73 3.70
N CYS A 272 -1.35 33.79 4.09
CA CYS A 272 -1.37 32.43 3.55
C CYS A 272 -2.21 32.40 2.26
N ALA A 273 -1.57 32.07 1.13
CA ALA A 273 -2.24 32.01 -0.17
C ALA A 273 -3.33 30.93 -0.24
N VAL A 274 -3.14 29.81 0.45
CA VAL A 274 -4.14 28.72 0.53
C VAL A 274 -5.40 29.17 1.27
N LYS A 275 -5.23 29.91 2.39
CA LYS A 275 -6.39 30.48 3.13
C LYS A 275 -7.08 31.58 2.32
N ALA A 276 -6.34 32.44 1.66
CA ALA A 276 -6.91 33.47 0.81
C ALA A 276 -7.75 32.87 -0.33
N ALA A 277 -7.28 31.78 -0.96
CA ALA A 277 -8.03 31.05 -1.97
C ALA A 277 -9.30 30.38 -1.40
N LEU A 278 -9.20 29.81 -0.17
CA LEU A 278 -10.38 29.25 0.52
C LEU A 278 -11.43 30.33 0.80
N ASP A 279 -11.02 31.47 1.35
CA ASP A 279 -11.89 32.59 1.70
C ASP A 279 -12.54 33.22 0.46
N ALA A 280 -11.84 33.20 -0.70
CA ALA A 280 -12.36 33.62 -2.00
C ALA A 280 -13.26 32.58 -2.69
N GLY A 281 -13.49 31.40 -2.08
CA GLY A 281 -14.28 30.32 -2.68
C GLY A 281 -13.57 29.55 -3.82
N GLY A 282 -12.26 29.76 -4.00
CA GLY A 282 -11.44 29.09 -5.01
C GLY A 282 -10.97 27.69 -4.60
N LEU A 283 -11.24 27.26 -3.37
CA LEU A 283 -10.93 25.91 -2.86
C LEU A 283 -12.15 25.27 -2.21
N ASP A 284 -12.32 23.98 -2.44
CA ASP A 284 -13.30 23.18 -1.69
C ASP A 284 -12.94 23.14 -0.19
N PRO A 285 -13.84 23.62 0.71
CA PRO A 285 -13.60 23.55 2.15
C PRO A 285 -13.39 22.13 2.69
N ALA A 286 -13.97 21.11 2.04
CA ALA A 286 -13.78 19.71 2.45
C ALA A 286 -12.37 19.23 2.09
N ALA A 287 -11.87 19.54 0.89
CA ALA A 287 -10.50 19.23 0.46
C ALA A 287 -9.48 19.95 1.36
N TYR A 288 -9.68 21.23 1.66
CA TYR A 288 -8.82 21.99 2.57
C TYR A 288 -8.77 21.36 3.98
N ARG A 289 -9.91 20.98 4.55
CA ARG A 289 -9.95 20.28 5.86
C ARG A 289 -9.21 18.96 5.85
N ARG A 290 -9.33 18.17 4.77
CA ARG A 290 -8.62 16.88 4.60
C ARG A 290 -7.11 17.10 4.48
N PHE A 291 -6.69 18.04 3.63
CA PHE A 291 -5.30 18.42 3.46
C PHE A 291 -4.64 18.83 4.77
N THR A 292 -5.19 19.82 5.47
CA THR A 292 -4.62 20.35 6.73
C THR A 292 -4.56 19.28 7.82
N ARG A 293 -5.53 18.39 7.88
CA ARG A 293 -5.59 17.29 8.82
C ARG A 293 -4.52 16.23 8.52
N LEU A 294 -4.31 15.89 7.23
CA LEU A 294 -3.28 14.96 6.81
C LEU A 294 -1.89 15.53 7.08
N ALA A 295 -1.63 16.78 6.67
CA ALA A 295 -0.35 17.45 6.87
C ALA A 295 0.06 17.55 8.35
N ARG A 296 -0.90 17.68 9.27
CA ARG A 296 -0.67 17.69 10.72
C ARG A 296 -0.42 16.31 11.32
N SER A 297 -0.89 15.25 10.70
CA SER A 297 -0.82 13.88 11.27
C SER A 297 0.61 13.35 11.43
N GLY A 298 1.58 13.95 10.77
CA GLY A 298 3.02 13.64 10.91
C GLY A 298 3.78 14.47 11.95
N ARG A 299 3.11 15.40 12.64
CA ARG A 299 3.74 16.27 13.64
C ARG A 299 3.51 15.84 15.10
N LEU A 300 2.88 14.66 15.31
CA LEU A 300 2.61 14.08 16.64
C LEU A 300 3.70 13.10 17.06
#